data_bc0bdff589d1a82394ccb4135e80bbc1
#
_entry.id   bc0bdff589d1a82394ccb4135e80bbc1
#
_cell.length_a   1.000
_cell.length_b   1.000
_cell.length_c   1.000
_cell.angle_alpha   90.00
_cell.angle_beta   90.00
_cell.angle_gamma   90.00
#
_symmetry.space_group_name_H-M   'P 1'
#
loop_
_entity.id
_entity.type
_entity.pdbx_description
1 polymer ?
#
loop_
_entity_poly.entity_id
_entity_poly.type
_entity_poly.pdbx_seq_one_letter_code
_entity_poly.pdbx_strand_id
1 'polypeptide(L)'
;MPILGSIIKSAIALGGLMPNPNTKHTSRQLQERQLKKLLSKAQSTAFGEYYQFDKLIEQKDIVSAFKNAVPAHDYNSIHQQWWYRALQGEPYVTWPNRTRYFALSSGTSDASSKYIPVTNDMLRAIKKVSVRQLFSLARYEFPKEFYTKGILMLGGSTHLQYNGSYYAGDLSGITTGNIPFWFQHFYKPGKRISKERDWNTKLDEIVLKAKDWDIGVIVGVPAWLQILLEKIIKHYNLNTIHELWPNLSIYVHGGVSFTPYKHGFEKLLARPLTYIETYLASEGFVAYQSRPNTNSMELSLDSGIFLEFVPFTDANFDSEGNIKPDADTLTIEDVVEGTEYALLLTTCSGAYRYLIGDMVKFTNKARNEIIITGRTKHYMNLCGEHLSQENMNRAIELMATDLNIDVREFTLTGVEHESMFAHRWYIGCNDPLDPIEAAERIDYHLGVLNDDYRVERIEAIRDVQVEVYPSQVFYDYMEKCGKVGSQNKFPRVLRNSKMDDWKSYLKTVNGEC
;
A
#
# COMPACT_ATOMS: atom_id res chain seq x y z
N MET A 1 18.03 -0.38 -32.22
CA MET A 1 16.77 -0.79 -31.56
C MET A 1 15.57 0.19 -31.68
N PRO A 2 15.57 1.19 -32.57
CA PRO A 2 14.43 2.13 -32.71
C PRO A 2 13.14 1.46 -33.21
N ILE A 3 13.25 0.39 -34.00
CA ILE A 3 12.09 -0.35 -34.55
C ILE A 3 11.34 -1.09 -33.47
N LEU A 4 12.02 -1.78 -32.56
CA LEU A 4 11.39 -2.53 -31.45
C LEU A 4 10.62 -1.58 -30.52
N GLY A 5 11.20 -0.43 -30.16
CA GLY A 5 10.53 0.57 -29.34
C GLY A 5 9.26 1.12 -29.99
N SER A 6 9.31 1.37 -31.31
CA SER A 6 8.12 1.79 -32.07
C SER A 6 7.04 0.71 -32.08
N ILE A 7 7.41 -0.57 -32.25
CA ILE A 7 6.45 -1.70 -32.22
C ILE A 7 5.79 -1.80 -30.84
N ILE A 8 6.57 -1.75 -29.75
CA ILE A 8 6.05 -1.81 -28.39
C ILE A 8 5.13 -0.60 -28.10
N LYS A 9 5.57 0.61 -28.45
CA LYS A 9 4.75 1.83 -28.30
C LYS A 9 3.42 1.71 -29.06
N SER A 10 3.44 1.22 -30.31
CA SER A 10 2.23 1.01 -31.10
C SER A 10 1.33 -0.07 -30.49
N ALA A 11 1.89 -1.17 -29.98
CA ALA A 11 1.12 -2.22 -29.31
C ALA A 11 0.45 -1.70 -28.03
N ILE A 12 1.16 -0.88 -27.25
CA ILE A 12 0.59 -0.23 -26.05
C ILE A 12 -0.50 0.77 -26.44
N ALA A 13 -0.29 1.57 -27.47
CA ALA A 13 -1.29 2.50 -27.98
C ALA A 13 -2.55 1.78 -28.47
N LEU A 14 -2.40 0.73 -29.27
CA LEU A 14 -3.52 -0.12 -29.72
C LEU A 14 -4.24 -0.78 -28.54
N GLY A 15 -3.49 -1.32 -27.56
CA GLY A 15 -4.07 -1.87 -26.34
C GLY A 15 -4.83 -0.84 -25.50
N GLY A 16 -4.32 0.40 -25.43
CA GLY A 16 -4.96 1.53 -24.76
C GLY A 16 -6.22 2.04 -25.47
N LEU A 17 -6.32 1.85 -26.78
CA LEU A 17 -7.50 2.19 -27.60
C LEU A 17 -8.54 1.07 -27.62
N MET A 18 -8.20 -0.16 -27.20
CA MET A 18 -9.19 -1.23 -27.10
C MET A 18 -10.31 -0.79 -26.15
N PRO A 19 -11.57 -0.79 -26.62
CA PRO A 19 -12.68 -0.45 -25.74
C PRO A 19 -12.65 -1.40 -24.56
N ASN A 20 -12.65 -0.84 -23.35
CA ASN A 20 -12.84 -1.66 -22.17
C ASN A 20 -14.17 -2.43 -22.36
N PRO A 21 -14.18 -3.76 -22.43
CA PRO A 21 -15.40 -4.53 -22.65
C PRO A 21 -16.49 -4.22 -21.63
N ASN A 22 -16.13 -3.51 -20.57
CA ASN A 22 -16.99 -3.12 -19.47
C ASN A 22 -17.70 -1.77 -19.69
N THR A 23 -17.39 -1.01 -20.76
CA THR A 23 -18.03 0.31 -21.03
C THR A 23 -19.55 0.25 -21.23
N LYS A 24 -20.10 -0.96 -21.48
CA LYS A 24 -21.55 -1.19 -21.60
C LYS A 24 -22.26 -1.39 -20.24
N HIS A 25 -21.52 -1.40 -19.13
CA HIS A 25 -22.06 -1.69 -17.80
C HIS A 25 -21.76 -0.57 -16.84
N THR A 26 -22.70 -0.30 -15.93
CA THR A 26 -22.45 0.59 -14.79
C THR A 26 -21.46 -0.05 -13.81
N SER A 27 -20.82 0.77 -12.98
CA SER A 27 -19.89 0.28 -11.93
C SER A 27 -20.58 -0.74 -11.01
N ARG A 28 -21.86 -0.51 -10.66
CA ARG A 28 -22.70 -1.45 -9.90
C ARG A 28 -22.85 -2.78 -10.62
N GLN A 29 -23.26 -2.76 -11.89
CA GLN A 29 -23.45 -3.99 -12.67
C GLN A 29 -22.16 -4.82 -12.80
N LEU A 30 -21.00 -4.14 -12.91
CA LEU A 30 -19.70 -4.81 -12.92
C LEU A 30 -19.42 -5.49 -11.58
N GLN A 31 -19.68 -4.81 -10.49
CA GLN A 31 -19.43 -5.33 -9.14
C GLN A 31 -20.43 -6.45 -8.77
N GLU A 32 -21.70 -6.34 -9.12
CA GLU A 32 -22.70 -7.42 -8.94
C GLU A 32 -22.29 -8.70 -9.72
N ARG A 33 -21.86 -8.54 -10.98
CA ARG A 33 -21.32 -9.67 -11.77
C ARG A 33 -20.07 -10.24 -11.16
N GLN A 34 -19.19 -9.38 -10.63
CA GLN A 34 -17.97 -9.84 -9.98
C GLN A 34 -18.32 -10.64 -8.72
N LEU A 35 -19.23 -10.16 -7.87
CA LEU A 35 -19.70 -10.88 -6.69
C LEU A 35 -20.30 -12.24 -7.09
N LYS A 36 -21.24 -12.26 -8.03
CA LYS A 36 -21.85 -13.50 -8.52
C LYS A 36 -20.82 -14.51 -9.00
N LYS A 37 -19.80 -14.04 -9.74
CA LYS A 37 -18.69 -14.91 -10.20
C LYS A 37 -17.87 -15.48 -9.05
N LEU A 38 -17.58 -14.67 -8.01
CA LEU A 38 -16.83 -15.11 -6.84
C LEU A 38 -17.60 -16.16 -6.06
N LEU A 39 -18.89 -15.91 -5.75
CA LEU A 39 -19.75 -16.86 -5.01
C LEU A 39 -19.96 -18.15 -5.81
N SER A 40 -20.28 -18.06 -7.11
CA SER A 40 -20.46 -19.25 -7.96
C SER A 40 -19.21 -20.14 -8.00
N LYS A 41 -18.03 -19.54 -7.98
CA LYS A 41 -16.79 -20.32 -7.98
C LYS A 41 -16.49 -20.97 -6.64
N ALA A 42 -16.89 -20.33 -5.55
CA ALA A 42 -16.63 -20.80 -4.20
C ALA A 42 -17.77 -21.59 -3.56
N GLN A 43 -18.89 -21.84 -4.25
CA GLN A 43 -20.09 -22.46 -3.67
C GLN A 43 -19.84 -23.84 -3.06
N SER A 44 -18.88 -24.61 -3.61
CA SER A 44 -18.52 -25.95 -3.12
C SER A 44 -17.33 -25.94 -2.16
N THR A 45 -16.97 -24.79 -1.59
CA THR A 45 -15.97 -24.70 -0.54
C THR A 45 -16.65 -24.80 0.83
N ALA A 46 -15.90 -25.15 1.88
CA ALA A 46 -16.45 -25.20 3.23
C ALA A 46 -17.10 -23.86 3.65
N PHE A 47 -16.49 -22.72 3.26
CA PHE A 47 -17.05 -21.39 3.49
C PHE A 47 -18.34 -21.18 2.67
N GLY A 48 -18.34 -21.55 1.38
CA GLY A 48 -19.50 -21.40 0.49
C GLY A 48 -20.68 -22.25 0.91
N GLU A 49 -20.45 -23.49 1.36
CA GLU A 49 -21.50 -24.37 1.90
C GLU A 49 -22.05 -23.84 3.21
N TYR A 50 -21.19 -23.38 4.14
CA TYR A 50 -21.63 -22.82 5.43
C TYR A 50 -22.53 -21.60 5.26
N TYR A 51 -22.19 -20.68 4.34
CA TYR A 51 -22.98 -19.48 4.06
C TYR A 51 -23.98 -19.66 2.91
N GLN A 52 -24.19 -20.89 2.42
CA GLN A 52 -25.19 -21.26 1.39
C GLN A 52 -25.06 -20.41 0.11
N PHE A 53 -23.86 -20.30 -0.44
CA PHE A 53 -23.60 -19.50 -1.64
C PHE A 53 -24.43 -19.93 -2.84
N ASP A 54 -24.78 -21.19 -2.97
CA ASP A 54 -25.72 -21.72 -3.97
C ASP A 54 -27.06 -20.99 -3.93
N LYS A 55 -27.63 -20.76 -2.74
CA LYS A 55 -28.89 -20.04 -2.55
C LYS A 55 -28.74 -18.54 -2.73
N LEU A 56 -27.60 -17.95 -2.32
CA LEU A 56 -27.36 -16.50 -2.48
C LEU A 56 -27.25 -16.12 -3.96
N ILE A 57 -26.67 -16.96 -4.80
CA ILE A 57 -26.51 -16.70 -6.25
C ILE A 57 -27.84 -16.61 -6.97
N GLU A 58 -28.88 -17.27 -6.48
CA GLU A 58 -30.23 -17.30 -7.05
C GLU A 58 -31.07 -16.08 -6.64
N GLN A 59 -30.63 -15.30 -5.64
CA GLN A 59 -31.36 -14.13 -5.17
C GLN A 59 -31.38 -13.01 -6.21
N LYS A 60 -32.52 -12.33 -6.31
CA LYS A 60 -32.68 -11.19 -7.22
C LYS A 60 -31.73 -10.05 -6.88
N ASP A 61 -31.56 -9.76 -5.58
CA ASP A 61 -30.58 -8.83 -5.04
C ASP A 61 -29.49 -9.63 -4.30
N ILE A 62 -28.52 -10.09 -5.07
CA ILE A 62 -27.41 -10.89 -4.57
C ILE A 62 -26.54 -10.10 -3.57
N VAL A 63 -26.43 -8.77 -3.72
CA VAL A 63 -25.59 -7.93 -2.85
C VAL A 63 -26.20 -7.86 -1.47
N SER A 64 -27.47 -7.49 -1.35
CA SER A 64 -28.16 -7.45 -0.06
C SER A 64 -28.23 -8.83 0.60
N ALA A 65 -28.51 -9.88 -0.17
CA ALA A 65 -28.52 -11.25 0.36
C ALA A 65 -27.15 -11.66 0.92
N PHE A 66 -26.06 -11.35 0.21
CA PHE A 66 -24.70 -11.64 0.64
C PHE A 66 -24.31 -10.85 1.90
N LYS A 67 -24.61 -9.54 1.94
CA LYS A 67 -24.34 -8.69 3.12
C LYS A 67 -25.06 -9.18 4.38
N ASN A 68 -26.27 -9.67 4.23
CA ASN A 68 -27.06 -10.18 5.36
C ASN A 68 -26.60 -11.57 5.84
N ALA A 69 -26.08 -12.40 4.94
CA ALA A 69 -25.67 -13.76 5.25
C ALA A 69 -24.23 -13.85 5.81
N VAL A 70 -23.31 -13.03 5.27
CA VAL A 70 -21.89 -13.11 5.60
C VAL A 70 -21.49 -11.90 6.45
N PRO A 71 -20.97 -12.07 7.67
CA PRO A 71 -20.51 -10.95 8.48
C PRO A 71 -19.24 -10.32 7.93
N ALA A 72 -18.93 -9.11 8.36
CA ALA A 72 -17.62 -8.50 8.12
C ALA A 72 -16.56 -9.25 8.94
N HIS A 73 -15.39 -9.48 8.35
CA HIS A 73 -14.29 -10.18 8.99
C HIS A 73 -13.08 -9.26 9.10
N ASP A 74 -12.41 -9.28 10.23
CA ASP A 74 -11.01 -8.88 10.36
C ASP A 74 -10.08 -10.08 10.13
N TYR A 75 -8.75 -9.86 10.22
CA TYR A 75 -7.80 -10.95 10.05
C TYR A 75 -7.99 -12.05 11.08
N ASN A 76 -8.21 -11.71 12.35
CA ASN A 76 -8.27 -12.68 13.42
C ASN A 76 -9.49 -13.59 13.27
N SER A 77 -10.66 -13.03 12.97
CA SER A 77 -11.90 -13.77 12.79
C SER A 77 -11.86 -14.71 11.59
N ILE A 78 -11.41 -14.24 10.41
CA ILE A 78 -11.36 -15.10 9.22
C ILE A 78 -10.24 -16.14 9.33
N HIS A 79 -9.10 -15.79 9.97
CA HIS A 79 -8.00 -16.71 10.19
C HIS A 79 -8.40 -17.84 11.16
N GLN A 80 -8.96 -17.53 12.32
CA GLN A 80 -9.32 -18.51 13.33
C GLN A 80 -10.43 -19.46 12.88
N GLN A 81 -11.36 -18.98 12.06
CA GLN A 81 -12.49 -19.80 11.59
C GLN A 81 -12.16 -20.59 10.32
N TRP A 82 -11.32 -20.05 9.42
CA TRP A 82 -11.17 -20.56 8.07
C TRP A 82 -9.72 -20.70 7.61
N TRP A 83 -8.93 -19.64 7.56
CA TRP A 83 -7.64 -19.66 6.89
C TRP A 83 -6.60 -20.56 7.57
N TYR A 84 -6.73 -20.80 8.89
CA TYR A 84 -5.86 -21.75 9.57
C TYR A 84 -5.97 -23.17 8.98
N ARG A 85 -7.17 -23.58 8.53
CA ARG A 85 -7.40 -24.89 7.85
C ARG A 85 -6.66 -24.95 6.52
N ALA A 86 -6.70 -23.84 5.75
CA ALA A 86 -5.94 -23.73 4.50
C ALA A 86 -4.43 -23.78 4.74
N LEU A 87 -3.92 -23.21 5.85
CA LEU A 87 -2.53 -23.32 6.30
C LEU A 87 -2.16 -24.76 6.71
N GLN A 88 -3.09 -25.54 7.24
CA GLN A 88 -2.91 -26.99 7.47
C GLN A 88 -2.89 -27.80 6.16
N GLY A 89 -3.10 -27.15 5.02
CA GLY A 89 -3.11 -27.76 3.70
C GLY A 89 -4.45 -28.37 3.29
N GLU A 90 -5.52 -28.05 3.99
CA GLU A 90 -6.88 -28.48 3.62
C GLU A 90 -7.31 -27.78 2.31
N PRO A 91 -7.80 -28.52 1.31
CA PRO A 91 -8.33 -27.95 0.08
C PRO A 91 -9.77 -27.49 0.26
N TYR A 92 -10.26 -26.62 -0.63
CA TYR A 92 -11.66 -26.17 -0.67
C TYR A 92 -12.15 -25.51 0.62
N VAL A 93 -11.27 -24.83 1.37
CA VAL A 93 -11.70 -24.13 2.59
C VAL A 93 -12.48 -22.86 2.23
N THR A 94 -11.81 -21.84 1.70
CA THR A 94 -12.44 -20.56 1.29
C THR A 94 -12.39 -20.33 -0.22
N TRP A 95 -11.58 -21.10 -0.94
CA TRP A 95 -11.46 -21.05 -2.39
C TRP A 95 -11.22 -22.44 -2.95
N PRO A 96 -11.62 -22.75 -4.21
CA PRO A 96 -11.40 -24.06 -4.81
C PRO A 96 -9.92 -24.44 -4.86
N ASN A 97 -9.66 -25.73 -4.67
CA ASN A 97 -8.33 -26.33 -4.59
C ASN A 97 -7.56 -25.96 -3.30
N ARG A 98 -6.33 -26.48 -3.20
CA ARG A 98 -5.41 -26.15 -2.13
C ARG A 98 -4.76 -24.79 -2.38
N THR A 99 -4.69 -23.95 -1.35
CA THR A 99 -3.94 -22.70 -1.39
C THR A 99 -2.44 -23.01 -1.41
N ARG A 100 -1.79 -22.65 -2.51
CA ARG A 100 -0.36 -22.93 -2.72
C ARG A 100 0.56 -21.87 -2.15
N TYR A 101 0.11 -20.62 -2.12
CA TYR A 101 0.90 -19.50 -1.67
C TYR A 101 0.15 -18.71 -0.60
N PHE A 102 0.93 -18.22 0.38
CA PHE A 102 0.46 -17.22 1.35
C PHE A 102 1.38 -16.02 1.30
N ALA A 103 0.80 -14.84 1.09
CA ALA A 103 1.52 -13.59 1.22
C ALA A 103 1.68 -13.25 2.70
N LEU A 104 2.92 -12.96 3.11
CA LEU A 104 3.22 -12.44 4.42
C LEU A 104 2.97 -10.94 4.41
N SER A 105 2.03 -10.46 5.20
CA SER A 105 1.76 -9.04 5.40
C SER A 105 2.19 -8.63 6.80
N SER A 106 2.84 -7.47 6.91
CA SER A 106 3.20 -6.92 8.23
C SER A 106 1.93 -6.66 9.04
N GLY A 107 1.75 -7.37 10.15
CA GLY A 107 0.67 -7.10 11.09
C GLY A 107 0.89 -5.73 11.73
N THR A 108 -0.13 -4.88 11.72
CA THR A 108 -0.09 -3.58 12.41
C THR A 108 -0.33 -3.70 13.91
N SER A 109 -0.88 -4.82 14.38
CA SER A 109 -1.31 -4.99 15.77
C SER A 109 -0.54 -6.02 16.60
N ASP A 110 0.00 -7.10 15.99
CA ASP A 110 0.66 -8.16 16.76
C ASP A 110 2.00 -8.58 16.13
N ALA A 111 2.88 -9.17 16.94
CA ALA A 111 4.27 -9.54 16.58
C ALA A 111 4.39 -10.57 15.43
N SER A 112 3.28 -11.18 14.97
CA SER A 112 3.29 -12.18 13.92
C SER A 112 2.81 -11.63 12.58
N SER A 113 3.49 -12.03 11.49
CA SER A 113 3.05 -11.74 10.12
C SER A 113 1.71 -12.38 9.83
N LYS A 114 0.82 -11.66 9.14
CA LYS A 114 -0.44 -12.20 8.63
C LYS A 114 -0.18 -13.07 7.41
N TYR A 115 -0.84 -14.22 7.34
CA TYR A 115 -0.79 -15.14 6.20
C TYR A 115 -2.02 -14.95 5.34
N ILE A 116 -1.90 -14.20 4.25
CA ILE A 116 -2.99 -13.91 3.31
C ILE A 116 -2.96 -14.93 2.16
N PRO A 117 -4.04 -15.68 1.90
CA PRO A 117 -4.08 -16.64 0.82
C PRO A 117 -3.85 -16.00 -0.55
N VAL A 118 -3.02 -16.61 -1.39
CA VAL A 118 -2.78 -16.18 -2.78
C VAL A 118 -3.08 -17.33 -3.71
N THR A 119 -4.20 -17.24 -4.40
CA THR A 119 -4.67 -18.26 -5.34
C THR A 119 -4.15 -18.01 -6.75
N ASN A 120 -4.24 -19.04 -7.61
CA ASN A 120 -3.94 -18.88 -9.04
C ASN A 120 -4.89 -17.89 -9.73
N ASP A 121 -6.13 -17.75 -9.24
CA ASP A 121 -7.09 -16.78 -9.77
C ASP A 121 -6.68 -15.37 -9.41
N MET A 122 -6.19 -15.16 -8.20
CA MET A 122 -5.65 -13.88 -7.77
C MET A 122 -4.41 -13.49 -8.58
N LEU A 123 -3.47 -14.41 -8.80
CA LEU A 123 -2.29 -14.14 -9.64
C LEU A 123 -2.70 -13.76 -11.08
N ARG A 124 -3.73 -14.40 -11.63
CA ARG A 124 -4.30 -14.03 -12.94
C ARG A 124 -4.97 -12.66 -12.92
N ALA A 125 -5.70 -12.34 -11.85
CA ALA A 125 -6.33 -11.03 -11.66
C ALA A 125 -5.28 -9.90 -11.56
N ILE A 126 -4.24 -10.09 -10.74
CA ILE A 126 -3.11 -9.15 -10.62
C ILE A 126 -2.47 -8.93 -12.00
N LYS A 127 -2.15 -10.01 -12.73
CA LYS A 127 -1.57 -9.91 -14.07
C LYS A 127 -2.47 -9.13 -15.03
N LYS A 128 -3.80 -9.35 -14.98
CA LYS A 128 -4.77 -8.63 -15.81
C LYS A 128 -4.72 -7.12 -15.55
N VAL A 129 -4.69 -6.71 -14.27
CA VAL A 129 -4.64 -5.29 -13.89
C VAL A 129 -3.27 -4.70 -14.26
N SER A 130 -2.16 -5.42 -14.03
CA SER A 130 -0.82 -4.95 -14.41
C SER A 130 -0.70 -4.71 -15.92
N VAL A 131 -1.31 -5.55 -16.75
CA VAL A 131 -1.35 -5.34 -18.22
C VAL A 131 -2.19 -4.11 -18.58
N ARG A 132 -3.31 -3.88 -17.90
CA ARG A 132 -4.12 -2.65 -18.10
C ARG A 132 -3.34 -1.39 -17.70
N GLN A 133 -2.63 -1.46 -16.58
CA GLN A 133 -1.75 -0.37 -16.15
C GLN A 133 -0.66 -0.10 -17.20
N LEU A 134 -0.05 -1.14 -17.76
CA LEU A 134 0.92 -0.98 -18.85
C LEU A 134 0.28 -0.29 -20.06
N PHE A 135 -0.92 -0.67 -20.46
CA PHE A 135 -1.63 -0.03 -21.57
C PHE A 135 -2.04 1.42 -21.26
N SER A 136 -2.23 1.79 -19.99
CA SER A 136 -2.49 3.17 -19.61
C SER A 136 -1.33 4.11 -19.91
N LEU A 137 -0.11 3.59 -20.08
CA LEU A 137 1.06 4.37 -20.52
C LEU A 137 0.87 4.99 -21.92
N ALA A 138 -0.09 4.49 -22.72
CA ALA A 138 -0.48 5.15 -23.98
C ALA A 138 -1.00 6.58 -23.78
N ARG A 139 -1.47 6.91 -22.59
CA ARG A 139 -1.96 8.26 -22.21
C ARG A 139 -0.85 9.22 -21.79
N TYR A 140 0.40 8.71 -21.72
CA TYR A 140 1.59 9.47 -21.37
C TYR A 140 2.47 9.65 -22.61
N GLU A 141 3.10 10.78 -22.74
CA GLU A 141 3.93 11.11 -23.90
C GLU A 141 5.40 10.71 -23.67
N PHE A 142 5.70 9.40 -23.86
CA PHE A 142 7.07 8.92 -23.82
C PHE A 142 7.67 8.74 -25.22
N PRO A 143 8.98 9.02 -25.39
CA PRO A 143 9.68 8.74 -26.64
C PRO A 143 9.75 7.22 -26.88
N LYS A 144 9.86 6.81 -28.16
CA LYS A 144 9.87 5.38 -28.54
C LYS A 144 11.02 4.60 -27.91
N GLU A 145 12.13 5.25 -27.66
CA GLU A 145 13.34 4.67 -27.05
C GLU A 145 13.08 4.22 -25.61
N PHE A 146 12.19 4.87 -24.90
CA PHE A 146 11.79 4.52 -23.54
C PHE A 146 11.25 3.08 -23.44
N TYR A 147 10.47 2.63 -24.40
CA TYR A 147 9.79 1.33 -24.37
C TYR A 147 10.72 0.11 -24.51
N THR A 148 12.02 0.33 -24.71
CA THR A 148 13.04 -0.73 -24.75
C THR A 148 13.94 -0.74 -23.53
N LYS A 149 13.68 0.12 -22.54
CA LYS A 149 14.50 0.26 -21.34
C LYS A 149 14.17 -0.77 -20.27
N GLY A 150 15.12 -0.99 -19.37
CA GLY A 150 14.93 -1.88 -18.22
C GLY A 150 13.93 -1.33 -17.20
N ILE A 151 13.29 -2.25 -16.48
CA ILE A 151 12.38 -1.97 -15.38
C ILE A 151 13.00 -2.55 -14.12
N LEU A 152 13.51 -1.69 -13.24
CA LEU A 152 14.05 -2.10 -11.95
C LEU A 152 12.90 -2.22 -10.94
N MET A 153 12.62 -3.43 -10.51
CA MET A 153 11.58 -3.71 -9.50
C MET A 153 12.24 -4.12 -8.18
N LEU A 154 12.20 -3.23 -7.21
CA LEU A 154 12.72 -3.49 -5.87
C LEU A 154 11.60 -4.08 -4.99
N GLY A 155 11.58 -5.38 -4.86
CA GLY A 155 10.59 -6.14 -4.08
C GLY A 155 11.22 -7.19 -3.17
N GLY A 156 10.41 -7.91 -2.42
CA GLY A 156 10.81 -9.01 -1.56
C GLY A 156 11.52 -10.15 -2.30
N SER A 157 12.04 -11.11 -1.56
CA SER A 157 12.74 -12.27 -2.14
C SER A 157 11.78 -13.20 -2.90
N THR A 158 12.20 -13.65 -4.08
CA THR A 158 11.50 -14.71 -4.82
C THR A 158 11.83 -16.11 -4.28
N HIS A 159 12.74 -16.23 -3.32
CA HIS A 159 13.04 -17.45 -2.62
C HIS A 159 12.06 -17.63 -1.45
N LEU A 160 10.86 -18.10 -1.78
CA LEU A 160 9.78 -18.30 -0.83
C LEU A 160 10.12 -19.40 0.17
N GLN A 161 9.60 -19.27 1.39
CA GLN A 161 9.72 -20.29 2.43
C GLN A 161 8.71 -21.41 2.16
N TYR A 162 9.18 -22.65 2.01
CA TYR A 162 8.32 -23.82 1.91
C TYR A 162 8.03 -24.41 3.29
N ASN A 163 6.75 -24.60 3.60
CA ASN A 163 6.29 -25.12 4.89
C ASN A 163 5.53 -26.45 4.75
N GLY A 164 6.08 -27.40 3.97
CA GLY A 164 5.48 -28.71 3.77
C GLY A 164 4.21 -28.73 2.90
N SER A 165 3.32 -27.77 3.08
CA SER A 165 2.02 -27.68 2.39
C SER A 165 1.90 -26.48 1.45
N TYR A 166 2.59 -25.39 1.72
CA TYR A 166 2.48 -24.14 0.98
C TYR A 166 3.83 -23.40 0.93
N TYR A 167 3.88 -22.37 0.10
CA TYR A 167 4.97 -21.40 0.06
C TYR A 167 4.52 -20.09 0.68
N ALA A 168 5.36 -19.49 1.54
CA ALA A 168 5.12 -18.20 2.16
C ALA A 168 6.21 -17.20 1.79
N GLY A 169 5.84 -15.94 1.62
CA GLY A 169 6.75 -14.83 1.35
C GLY A 169 6.01 -13.57 0.93
N ASP A 170 6.74 -12.52 0.60
CA ASP A 170 6.14 -11.28 0.13
C ASP A 170 5.31 -11.49 -1.15
N LEU A 171 4.17 -10.80 -1.28
CA LEU A 171 3.38 -10.83 -2.51
C LEU A 171 4.22 -10.42 -3.73
N SER A 172 5.10 -9.42 -3.57
CA SER A 172 6.02 -9.00 -4.63
C SER A 172 6.98 -10.11 -5.06
N GLY A 173 7.47 -10.93 -4.12
CA GLY A 173 8.28 -12.11 -4.42
C GLY A 173 7.48 -13.20 -5.13
N ILE A 174 6.25 -13.47 -4.69
CA ILE A 174 5.34 -14.44 -5.31
C ILE A 174 5.01 -14.04 -6.76
N THR A 175 4.63 -12.76 -6.98
CA THR A 175 4.26 -12.25 -8.31
C THR A 175 5.46 -12.18 -9.25
N THR A 176 6.62 -11.73 -8.75
CA THR A 176 7.87 -11.65 -9.52
C THR A 176 8.36 -13.04 -9.96
N GLY A 177 8.20 -14.05 -9.11
CA GLY A 177 8.49 -15.44 -9.47
C GLY A 177 7.65 -15.96 -10.64
N ASN A 178 6.51 -15.35 -10.92
CA ASN A 178 5.55 -15.69 -11.98
C ASN A 178 5.57 -14.75 -13.21
N ILE A 179 6.61 -13.92 -13.35
CA ILE A 179 6.78 -13.01 -14.50
C ILE A 179 6.90 -13.81 -15.81
N PRO A 180 6.17 -13.41 -16.89
CA PRO A 180 6.25 -14.04 -18.19
C PRO A 180 7.68 -14.04 -18.75
N PHE A 181 8.05 -15.11 -19.47
CA PHE A 181 9.40 -15.27 -20.02
C PHE A 181 9.86 -14.09 -20.89
N TRP A 182 9.00 -13.55 -21.75
CA TRP A 182 9.31 -12.42 -22.63
C TRP A 182 9.56 -11.11 -21.88
N PHE A 183 8.98 -10.93 -20.67
CA PHE A 183 9.19 -9.74 -19.82
C PHE A 183 10.54 -9.81 -19.07
N GLN A 184 11.10 -11.01 -18.88
CA GLN A 184 12.35 -11.20 -18.12
C GLN A 184 13.54 -10.45 -18.71
N HIS A 185 13.53 -10.14 -20.02
CA HIS A 185 14.57 -9.34 -20.66
C HIS A 185 14.61 -7.91 -20.09
N PHE A 186 13.45 -7.34 -19.84
CA PHE A 186 13.32 -5.97 -19.30
C PHE A 186 13.43 -5.94 -17.77
N TYR A 187 13.15 -7.03 -17.09
CA TYR A 187 13.13 -7.11 -15.64
C TYR A 187 14.53 -7.07 -15.01
N LYS A 188 14.75 -6.12 -14.11
CA LYS A 188 15.94 -5.99 -13.23
C LYS A 188 15.48 -6.04 -11.77
N PRO A 189 16.30 -6.59 -10.86
CA PRO A 189 17.70 -6.99 -11.02
C PRO A 189 17.89 -8.39 -11.65
N GLY A 190 16.81 -9.04 -12.12
CA GLY A 190 16.86 -10.38 -12.69
C GLY A 190 16.75 -11.49 -11.63
N LYS A 191 16.54 -12.73 -12.11
CA LYS A 191 16.17 -13.88 -11.26
C LYS A 191 17.19 -14.21 -10.16
N ARG A 192 18.49 -14.02 -10.41
CA ARG A 192 19.54 -14.38 -9.45
C ARG A 192 19.46 -13.48 -8.21
N ILE A 193 19.57 -12.17 -8.42
CA ILE A 193 19.56 -11.19 -7.33
C ILE A 193 18.20 -11.17 -6.62
N SER A 194 17.10 -11.39 -7.35
CA SER A 194 15.76 -11.43 -6.77
C SER A 194 15.54 -12.59 -5.78
N LYS A 195 16.38 -13.63 -5.81
CA LYS A 195 16.33 -14.73 -4.84
C LYS A 195 17.02 -14.41 -3.52
N GLU A 196 17.84 -13.36 -3.50
CA GLU A 196 18.56 -12.99 -2.27
C GLU A 196 17.55 -12.66 -1.15
N ARG A 197 17.76 -13.24 0.03
CA ARG A 197 16.92 -13.05 1.21
C ARG A 197 17.41 -11.91 2.08
N ASP A 198 18.75 -11.82 2.21
CA ASP A 198 19.34 -10.73 2.95
C ASP A 198 19.17 -9.42 2.17
N TRP A 199 18.51 -8.48 2.81
CA TRP A 199 18.13 -7.23 2.16
C TRP A 199 19.34 -6.35 1.81
N ASN A 200 20.31 -6.27 2.70
CA ASN A 200 21.51 -5.47 2.48
C ASN A 200 22.37 -6.05 1.37
N THR A 201 22.60 -7.37 1.39
CA THR A 201 23.29 -8.08 0.30
C THR A 201 22.60 -7.89 -1.04
N LYS A 202 21.25 -7.93 -1.07
CA LYS A 202 20.49 -7.67 -2.30
C LYS A 202 20.72 -6.25 -2.83
N LEU A 203 20.66 -5.23 -1.97
CA LEU A 203 20.92 -3.85 -2.36
C LEU A 203 22.37 -3.70 -2.89
N ASP A 204 23.35 -4.26 -2.20
CA ASP A 204 24.75 -4.17 -2.61
C ASP A 204 25.02 -4.86 -3.96
N GLU A 205 24.41 -6.03 -4.21
CA GLU A 205 24.48 -6.67 -5.53
C GLU A 205 23.81 -5.83 -6.64
N ILE A 206 22.70 -5.14 -6.34
CA ILE A 206 22.05 -4.22 -7.29
C ILE A 206 22.98 -3.04 -7.57
N VAL A 207 23.59 -2.44 -6.57
CA VAL A 207 24.54 -1.33 -6.71
C VAL A 207 25.68 -1.73 -7.63
N LEU A 208 26.33 -2.88 -7.39
CA LEU A 208 27.45 -3.36 -8.23
C LEU A 208 27.06 -3.59 -9.70
N LYS A 209 25.79 -3.93 -9.97
CA LYS A 209 25.27 -4.21 -11.32
C LYS A 209 24.57 -3.03 -11.97
N ALA A 210 24.33 -1.96 -11.24
CA ALA A 210 23.57 -0.81 -11.72
C ALA A 210 24.10 -0.20 -13.02
N LYS A 211 25.44 -0.16 -13.18
CA LYS A 211 26.12 0.36 -14.40
C LYS A 211 25.87 -0.46 -15.66
N ASP A 212 25.51 -1.74 -15.51
CA ASP A 212 25.29 -2.64 -16.64
C ASP A 212 23.86 -2.50 -17.21
N TRP A 213 23.01 -1.64 -16.62
CA TRP A 213 21.60 -1.53 -16.94
C TRP A 213 21.25 -0.13 -17.48
N ASP A 214 20.42 -0.12 -18.52
CA ASP A 214 19.77 1.10 -19.02
C ASP A 214 18.31 1.11 -18.52
N ILE A 215 18.07 1.78 -17.40
CA ILE A 215 16.80 1.78 -16.69
C ILE A 215 15.93 2.95 -17.16
N GLY A 216 14.67 2.65 -17.51
CA GLY A 216 13.63 3.64 -17.82
C GLY A 216 12.57 3.76 -16.75
N VAL A 217 12.34 2.68 -15.99
CA VAL A 217 11.31 2.61 -14.94
C VAL A 217 11.89 2.03 -13.66
N ILE A 218 11.59 2.64 -12.54
CA ILE A 218 11.81 2.06 -11.21
C ILE A 218 10.47 1.78 -10.54
N VAL A 219 10.38 0.66 -9.80
CA VAL A 219 9.17 0.19 -9.12
C VAL A 219 9.52 -0.26 -7.71
N GLY A 220 8.83 0.26 -6.73
CA GLY A 220 9.04 -0.16 -5.33
C GLY A 220 8.54 0.84 -4.31
N VAL A 221 8.71 0.50 -3.04
CA VAL A 221 8.34 1.35 -1.90
C VAL A 221 9.31 2.53 -1.79
N PRO A 222 8.83 3.76 -1.54
CA PRO A 222 9.64 4.98 -1.54
C PRO A 222 10.91 4.92 -0.70
N ALA A 223 10.82 4.60 0.58
CA ALA A 223 11.97 4.56 1.49
C ALA A 223 13.12 3.70 0.96
N TRP A 224 12.80 2.49 0.51
CA TRP A 224 13.81 1.53 0.05
C TRP A 224 14.42 1.89 -1.31
N LEU A 225 13.62 2.49 -2.20
CA LEU A 225 14.16 3.00 -3.48
C LEU A 225 15.04 4.21 -3.25
N GLN A 226 14.69 5.12 -2.34
CA GLN A 226 15.54 6.26 -2.01
C GLN A 226 16.90 5.78 -1.48
N ILE A 227 16.91 4.85 -0.51
CA ILE A 227 18.15 4.24 0.02
C ILE A 227 18.98 3.61 -1.11
N LEU A 228 18.35 2.87 -2.01
CA LEU A 228 19.05 2.25 -3.14
C LEU A 228 19.67 3.28 -4.07
N LEU A 229 18.93 4.33 -4.46
CA LEU A 229 19.45 5.39 -5.34
C LEU A 229 20.60 6.14 -4.68
N GLU A 230 20.53 6.46 -3.39
CA GLU A 230 21.61 7.07 -2.62
C GLU A 230 22.86 6.18 -2.58
N LYS A 231 22.69 4.88 -2.34
CA LYS A 231 23.81 3.91 -2.38
C LYS A 231 24.48 3.88 -3.76
N ILE A 232 23.70 3.89 -4.84
CA ILE A 232 24.22 3.91 -6.22
C ILE A 232 24.99 5.21 -6.49
N ILE A 233 24.39 6.36 -6.19
CA ILE A 233 24.99 7.69 -6.38
C ILE A 233 26.33 7.77 -5.63
N LYS A 234 26.34 7.35 -4.37
CA LYS A 234 27.57 7.33 -3.55
C LYS A 234 28.63 6.38 -4.11
N HIS A 235 28.25 5.16 -4.51
CA HIS A 235 29.17 4.14 -5.00
C HIS A 235 29.89 4.55 -6.28
N TYR A 236 29.17 5.20 -7.21
CA TYR A 236 29.73 5.65 -8.50
C TYR A 236 30.19 7.12 -8.50
N ASN A 237 30.15 7.79 -7.35
CA ASN A 237 30.52 9.20 -7.17
C ASN A 237 29.79 10.13 -8.17
N LEU A 238 28.47 10.01 -8.22
CA LEU A 238 27.59 10.79 -9.10
C LEU A 238 26.95 11.96 -8.34
N ASN A 239 26.46 12.97 -9.06
CA ASN A 239 25.62 14.01 -8.48
C ASN A 239 24.14 13.61 -8.49
N THR A 240 23.72 12.91 -9.54
CA THR A 240 22.34 12.44 -9.69
C THR A 240 22.29 11.06 -10.33
N ILE A 241 21.19 10.34 -10.13
CA ILE A 241 21.00 9.01 -10.73
C ILE A 241 20.94 9.05 -12.27
N HIS A 242 20.56 10.19 -12.85
CA HIS A 242 20.48 10.34 -14.30
C HIS A 242 21.85 10.31 -15.01
N GLU A 243 22.95 10.52 -14.28
CA GLU A 243 24.29 10.33 -14.84
C GLU A 243 24.56 8.85 -15.17
N LEU A 244 23.96 7.92 -14.41
CA LEU A 244 24.06 6.48 -14.67
C LEU A 244 22.91 5.98 -15.55
N TRP A 245 21.67 6.43 -15.26
CA TRP A 245 20.44 6.02 -15.97
C TRP A 245 19.79 7.22 -16.69
N PRO A 246 20.37 7.67 -17.80
CA PRO A 246 19.90 8.88 -18.50
C PRO A 246 18.47 8.75 -19.06
N ASN A 247 17.94 7.52 -19.17
CA ASN A 247 16.60 7.25 -19.70
C ASN A 247 15.56 7.05 -18.58
N LEU A 248 15.94 7.12 -17.32
CA LEU A 248 15.00 7.00 -16.20
C LEU A 248 13.93 8.10 -16.29
N SER A 249 12.66 7.71 -16.38
CA SER A 249 11.54 8.61 -16.65
C SER A 249 10.31 8.33 -15.81
N ILE A 250 10.15 7.11 -15.28
CA ILE A 250 8.97 6.72 -14.47
C ILE A 250 9.40 6.14 -13.13
N TYR A 251 8.69 6.54 -12.10
CA TYR A 251 8.67 5.86 -10.82
C TYR A 251 7.25 5.37 -10.50
N VAL A 252 7.08 4.04 -10.44
CA VAL A 252 5.85 3.40 -9.99
C VAL A 252 5.98 3.07 -8.51
N HIS A 253 5.16 3.70 -7.70
CA HIS A 253 5.18 3.53 -6.24
C HIS A 253 3.85 3.01 -5.71
N GLY A 254 3.86 2.58 -4.47
CA GLY A 254 2.68 2.13 -3.76
C GLY A 254 3.05 1.61 -2.38
N GLY A 255 2.02 1.21 -1.65
CA GLY A 255 2.20 0.64 -0.32
C GLY A 255 2.32 1.66 0.81
N VAL A 256 2.90 2.84 0.60
CA VAL A 256 2.90 4.01 1.49
C VAL A 256 2.66 5.27 0.68
N SER A 257 2.19 6.34 1.33
CA SER A 257 2.17 7.67 0.71
C SER A 257 3.58 8.07 0.28
N PHE A 258 3.72 8.55 -0.96
CA PHE A 258 4.99 9.05 -1.47
C PHE A 258 5.30 10.48 -0.99
N THR A 259 4.26 11.19 -0.58
CA THR A 259 4.31 12.62 -0.19
C THR A 259 5.48 12.96 0.74
N PRO A 260 5.71 12.27 1.87
CA PRO A 260 6.82 12.62 2.77
C PRO A 260 8.21 12.41 2.17
N TYR A 261 8.34 11.49 1.22
CA TYR A 261 9.65 11.12 0.62
C TYR A 261 9.99 11.97 -0.61
N LYS A 262 9.01 12.67 -1.18
CA LYS A 262 9.12 13.32 -2.49
C LYS A 262 10.29 14.30 -2.56
N HIS A 263 10.42 15.16 -1.57
CA HIS A 263 11.46 16.18 -1.53
C HIS A 263 12.88 15.58 -1.53
N GLY A 264 13.15 14.63 -0.63
CA GLY A 264 14.44 13.94 -0.58
C GLY A 264 14.73 13.12 -1.84
N PHE A 265 13.69 12.47 -2.38
CA PHE A 265 13.81 11.70 -3.61
C PHE A 265 14.13 12.57 -4.82
N GLU A 266 13.52 13.75 -4.94
CA GLU A 266 13.75 14.68 -6.05
C GLU A 266 15.18 15.28 -6.05
N LYS A 267 15.84 15.39 -4.89
CA LYS A 267 17.27 15.79 -4.80
C LYS A 267 18.22 14.80 -5.50
N LEU A 268 17.82 13.56 -5.69
CA LEU A 268 18.61 12.52 -6.34
C LEU A 268 18.49 12.56 -7.88
N LEU A 269 17.66 13.46 -8.41
CA LEU A 269 17.27 13.51 -9.81
C LEU A 269 17.79 14.78 -10.49
N ALA A 270 18.27 14.66 -11.76
CA ALA A 270 18.58 15.83 -12.59
C ALA A 270 17.33 16.44 -13.25
N ARG A 271 16.23 15.70 -13.31
CA ARG A 271 14.96 16.13 -13.89
C ARG A 271 13.80 15.35 -13.25
N PRO A 272 12.57 15.92 -13.20
CA PRO A 272 11.41 15.24 -12.65
C PRO A 272 11.11 13.91 -13.34
N LEU A 273 10.59 12.94 -12.59
CA LEU A 273 10.02 11.70 -13.10
C LEU A 273 8.49 11.81 -13.20
N THR A 274 7.90 10.95 -14.02
CA THR A 274 6.47 10.67 -13.96
C THR A 274 6.21 9.71 -12.81
N TYR A 275 5.48 10.16 -11.80
CA TYR A 275 5.06 9.34 -10.67
C TYR A 275 3.75 8.64 -11.00
N ILE A 276 3.69 7.33 -10.76
CA ILE A 276 2.49 6.51 -10.98
C ILE A 276 2.22 5.72 -9.71
N GLU A 277 1.10 6.00 -9.08
CA GLU A 277 0.69 5.32 -7.86
C GLU A 277 -0.07 4.02 -8.16
N THR A 278 0.16 2.99 -7.32
CA THR A 278 -0.53 1.69 -7.37
C THR A 278 -1.01 1.27 -6.01
N TYR A 279 -2.22 0.73 -5.97
CA TYR A 279 -2.78 0.09 -4.79
C TYR A 279 -2.82 -1.43 -5.00
N LEU A 280 -1.66 -2.05 -4.84
CA LEU A 280 -1.49 -3.50 -4.83
C LEU A 280 -1.25 -3.96 -3.39
N ALA A 281 -2.22 -4.61 -2.80
CA ALA A 281 -2.17 -5.20 -1.47
C ALA A 281 -1.98 -6.72 -1.53
N SER A 282 -1.69 -7.36 -0.39
CA SER A 282 -1.60 -8.82 -0.29
C SER A 282 -2.92 -9.50 -0.65
N GLU A 283 -4.03 -8.79 -0.52
CA GLU A 283 -5.39 -9.22 -0.81
C GLU A 283 -5.79 -9.07 -2.28
N GLY A 284 -5.08 -8.26 -3.07
CA GLY A 284 -5.32 -8.07 -4.50
C GLY A 284 -4.89 -6.72 -5.06
N PHE A 285 -5.04 -6.55 -6.36
CA PHE A 285 -4.74 -5.31 -7.06
C PHE A 285 -6.01 -4.44 -7.15
N VAL A 286 -6.15 -3.52 -6.21
CA VAL A 286 -7.38 -2.74 -5.97
C VAL A 286 -7.54 -1.59 -6.95
N ALA A 287 -6.48 -0.77 -7.13
CA ALA A 287 -6.52 0.44 -7.96
C ALA A 287 -5.15 0.82 -8.51
N TYR A 288 -5.10 1.64 -9.54
CA TYR A 288 -3.87 2.22 -10.08
C TYR A 288 -4.16 3.57 -10.75
N GLN A 289 -3.17 4.43 -10.78
CA GLN A 289 -3.23 5.70 -11.50
C GLN A 289 -3.24 5.44 -13.01
N SER A 290 -4.39 5.66 -13.66
CA SER A 290 -4.63 5.30 -15.05
C SER A 290 -4.37 6.44 -16.05
N ARG A 291 -4.09 7.66 -15.57
CA ARG A 291 -3.88 8.87 -16.40
C ARG A 291 -2.87 9.83 -15.78
N PRO A 292 -2.21 10.69 -16.57
CA PRO A 292 -1.32 11.73 -16.06
C PRO A 292 -2.09 12.84 -15.33
N ASN A 293 -1.34 13.69 -14.63
CA ASN A 293 -1.83 14.91 -13.97
C ASN A 293 -2.97 14.66 -12.96
N THR A 294 -2.85 13.57 -12.21
CA THR A 294 -3.75 13.25 -11.09
C THR A 294 -2.97 12.49 -10.02
N ASN A 295 -3.40 12.62 -8.77
CA ASN A 295 -2.96 11.78 -7.66
C ASN A 295 -3.98 10.68 -7.33
N SER A 296 -5.00 10.51 -8.19
CA SER A 296 -6.08 9.56 -7.97
C SER A 296 -5.85 8.27 -8.72
N MET A 297 -6.30 7.17 -8.14
CA MET A 297 -6.22 5.82 -8.72
C MET A 297 -7.60 5.33 -9.11
N GLU A 298 -7.73 4.74 -10.29
CA GLU A 298 -8.95 4.11 -10.80
C GLU A 298 -9.11 2.70 -10.21
N LEU A 299 -10.26 2.41 -9.62
CA LEU A 299 -10.62 1.11 -9.06
C LEU A 299 -10.74 0.02 -10.14
N SER A 300 -10.22 -1.17 -9.85
CA SER A 300 -10.26 -2.34 -10.74
C SER A 300 -11.51 -3.18 -10.52
N LEU A 301 -12.66 -2.73 -11.02
CA LEU A 301 -14.00 -3.27 -10.67
C LEU A 301 -14.33 -4.68 -11.19
N ASP A 302 -13.54 -5.25 -12.12
CA ASP A 302 -13.81 -6.54 -12.79
C ASP A 302 -12.65 -7.52 -12.69
N SER A 303 -11.80 -7.34 -11.71
CA SER A 303 -10.51 -8.06 -11.60
C SER A 303 -10.40 -8.89 -10.32
N GLY A 304 -11.44 -9.66 -10.01
CA GLY A 304 -11.41 -10.64 -8.92
C GLY A 304 -11.68 -10.06 -7.53
N ILE A 305 -12.17 -8.81 -7.44
CA ILE A 305 -12.51 -8.15 -6.18
C ILE A 305 -13.91 -7.55 -6.27
N PHE A 306 -14.75 -7.84 -5.28
CA PHE A 306 -15.97 -7.10 -4.98
C PHE A 306 -15.68 -6.19 -3.78
N LEU A 307 -16.08 -4.94 -3.89
CA LEU A 307 -15.78 -3.85 -2.96
C LEU A 307 -17.05 -3.40 -2.23
N GLU A 308 -16.95 -3.29 -0.90
CA GLU A 308 -17.90 -2.58 -0.06
C GLU A 308 -17.17 -1.44 0.66
N PHE A 309 -17.88 -0.37 0.93
CA PHE A 309 -17.35 0.85 1.53
C PHE A 309 -18.07 1.13 2.84
N VAL A 310 -17.33 1.19 3.94
CA VAL A 310 -17.87 1.48 5.27
C VAL A 310 -17.55 2.92 5.62
N PRO A 311 -18.56 3.82 5.76
CA PRO A 311 -18.29 5.20 6.20
C PRO A 311 -17.48 5.20 7.51
N PHE A 312 -16.36 5.91 7.53
CA PHE A 312 -15.50 5.94 8.71
C PHE A 312 -16.04 6.95 9.72
N THR A 313 -16.94 6.49 10.58
CA THR A 313 -17.64 7.28 11.60
C THR A 313 -17.73 6.49 12.90
N ASP A 314 -17.98 7.18 14.02
CA ASP A 314 -18.19 6.55 15.32
C ASP A 314 -19.42 5.62 15.37
N ALA A 315 -20.37 5.77 14.45
CA ALA A 315 -21.48 4.82 14.31
C ALA A 315 -20.99 3.43 13.86
N ASN A 316 -19.99 3.39 12.97
CA ASN A 316 -19.50 2.18 12.30
C ASN A 316 -18.22 1.60 12.91
N PHE A 317 -17.41 2.42 13.60
CA PHE A 317 -16.14 2.01 14.19
C PHE A 317 -16.08 2.32 15.69
N ASP A 318 -15.30 1.54 16.42
CA ASP A 318 -14.92 1.85 17.79
C ASP A 318 -13.67 2.76 17.84
N SER A 319 -13.31 3.20 19.05
CA SER A 319 -12.13 4.05 19.28
C SER A 319 -10.79 3.41 18.89
N GLU A 320 -10.75 2.09 18.71
CA GLU A 320 -9.56 1.36 18.25
C GLU A 320 -9.53 1.14 16.74
N GLY A 321 -10.54 1.63 16.01
CA GLY A 321 -10.70 1.47 14.56
C GLY A 321 -11.13 0.06 14.14
N ASN A 322 -11.79 -0.69 15.04
CA ASN A 322 -12.44 -1.96 14.69
C ASN A 322 -13.86 -1.68 14.20
N ILE A 323 -14.28 -2.42 13.18
CA ILE A 323 -15.64 -2.33 12.64
C ILE A 323 -16.66 -2.90 13.65
N LYS A 324 -17.77 -2.17 13.83
CA LYS A 324 -18.88 -2.64 14.65
C LYS A 324 -19.73 -3.68 13.90
N PRO A 325 -20.39 -4.63 14.60
CA PRO A 325 -21.17 -5.69 13.96
C PRO A 325 -22.32 -5.20 13.08
N ASP A 326 -22.92 -4.06 13.44
CA ASP A 326 -24.05 -3.40 12.78
C ASP A 326 -23.65 -2.25 11.86
N ALA A 327 -22.34 -2.16 11.53
CA ALA A 327 -21.83 -1.10 10.66
C ALA A 327 -22.50 -1.09 9.29
N ASP A 328 -22.89 0.10 8.85
CA ASP A 328 -23.43 0.33 7.52
C ASP A 328 -22.36 0.07 6.44
N THR A 329 -22.72 -0.71 5.43
CA THR A 329 -21.84 -0.97 4.30
C THR A 329 -22.49 -0.55 2.99
N LEU A 330 -21.79 0.27 2.23
CA LEU A 330 -22.26 0.84 0.97
C LEU A 330 -21.69 0.10 -0.23
N THR A 331 -22.39 0.18 -1.36
CA THR A 331 -21.87 -0.24 -2.65
C THR A 331 -21.21 0.94 -3.36
N ILE A 332 -20.51 0.67 -4.47
CA ILE A 332 -19.86 1.72 -5.26
C ILE A 332 -20.83 2.79 -5.80
N GLU A 333 -22.14 2.48 -5.87
CA GLU A 333 -23.14 3.42 -6.33
C GLU A 333 -23.59 4.39 -5.24
N ASP A 334 -23.44 4.00 -3.97
CA ASP A 334 -23.95 4.75 -2.82
C ASP A 334 -22.92 5.71 -2.23
N VAL A 335 -21.64 5.59 -2.64
CA VAL A 335 -20.55 6.43 -2.11
C VAL A 335 -20.70 7.90 -2.52
N VAL A 336 -20.20 8.79 -1.67
CA VAL A 336 -20.17 10.24 -1.86
C VAL A 336 -18.70 10.70 -1.98
N GLU A 337 -18.42 11.61 -2.93
CA GLU A 337 -17.10 12.21 -3.08
C GLU A 337 -16.72 13.00 -1.82
N GLY A 338 -15.45 12.97 -1.46
CA GLY A 338 -14.92 13.66 -0.28
C GLY A 338 -15.12 12.94 1.06
N THR A 339 -15.98 11.91 1.13
CA THR A 339 -16.18 11.12 2.35
C THR A 339 -15.14 10.01 2.46
N GLU A 340 -14.68 9.76 3.67
CA GLU A 340 -13.73 8.67 3.99
C GLU A 340 -14.45 7.34 4.24
N TYR A 341 -13.93 6.29 3.62
CA TYR A 341 -14.48 4.93 3.73
C TYR A 341 -13.37 3.93 4.04
N ALA A 342 -13.63 3.03 4.97
CA ALA A 342 -12.85 1.81 5.10
C ALA A 342 -13.30 0.78 4.08
N LEU A 343 -12.36 -0.02 3.55
CA LEU A 343 -12.64 -1.01 2.51
C LEU A 343 -12.92 -2.39 3.11
N LEU A 344 -14.05 -2.99 2.73
CA LEU A 344 -14.30 -4.42 2.84
C LEU A 344 -14.09 -5.07 1.48
N LEU A 345 -13.28 -6.13 1.44
CA LEU A 345 -12.92 -6.84 0.21
C LEU A 345 -13.52 -8.26 0.22
N THR A 346 -14.19 -8.62 -0.88
CA THR A 346 -14.47 -10.02 -1.21
C THR A 346 -13.67 -10.38 -2.45
N THR A 347 -12.75 -11.34 -2.34
CA THR A 347 -11.71 -11.54 -3.35
C THR A 347 -11.63 -12.98 -3.86
N CYS A 348 -11.05 -13.15 -5.04
CA CYS A 348 -10.74 -14.46 -5.60
C CYS A 348 -9.56 -15.17 -4.89
N SER A 349 -9.10 -14.68 -3.77
CA SER A 349 -8.19 -15.37 -2.85
C SER A 349 -8.92 -16.08 -1.70
N GLY A 350 -10.25 -15.94 -1.62
CA GLY A 350 -11.07 -16.54 -0.55
C GLY A 350 -11.13 -15.66 0.70
N ALA A 351 -11.01 -14.35 0.54
CA ALA A 351 -11.41 -13.36 1.51
C ALA A 351 -12.86 -12.96 1.25
N TYR A 352 -13.69 -12.86 2.27
CA TYR A 352 -15.10 -12.50 2.18
C TYR A 352 -15.42 -11.43 3.20
N ARG A 353 -15.91 -10.28 2.73
CA ARG A 353 -16.20 -9.09 3.52
C ARG A 353 -15.07 -8.78 4.52
N TYR A 354 -13.85 -8.88 4.01
CA TYR A 354 -12.62 -8.75 4.79
C TYR A 354 -12.22 -7.28 4.91
N LEU A 355 -12.13 -6.78 6.15
CA LEU A 355 -11.66 -5.44 6.45
C LEU A 355 -10.13 -5.41 6.28
N ILE A 356 -9.67 -4.83 5.17
CA ILE A 356 -8.21 -4.69 4.92
C ILE A 356 -7.57 -3.68 5.89
N GLY A 357 -8.38 -2.74 6.40
CA GLY A 357 -7.97 -1.69 7.32
C GLY A 357 -7.46 -0.42 6.64
N ASP A 358 -7.45 -0.36 5.32
CA ASP A 358 -7.12 0.85 4.58
C ASP A 358 -8.36 1.73 4.41
N MET A 359 -8.16 3.05 4.49
CA MET A 359 -9.19 4.06 4.24
C MET A 359 -8.96 4.72 2.90
N VAL A 360 -10.05 5.00 2.20
CA VAL A 360 -10.05 5.65 0.89
C VAL A 360 -11.07 6.77 0.84
N LYS A 361 -10.85 7.73 -0.06
CA LYS A 361 -11.77 8.81 -0.38
C LYS A 361 -11.98 8.88 -1.88
N PHE A 362 -13.23 8.98 -2.33
CA PHE A 362 -13.52 9.20 -3.74
C PHE A 362 -13.22 10.64 -4.12
N THR A 363 -12.38 10.81 -5.11
CA THR A 363 -12.05 12.12 -5.72
C THR A 363 -12.85 12.36 -6.99
N ASN A 364 -13.28 11.30 -7.67
CA ASN A 364 -14.17 11.35 -8.82
C ASN A 364 -14.98 10.05 -8.93
N LYS A 365 -16.23 10.08 -8.51
CA LYS A 365 -17.12 8.92 -8.52
C LYS A 365 -17.43 8.43 -9.94
N ALA A 366 -17.65 9.35 -10.88
CA ALA A 366 -17.96 8.98 -12.26
C ALA A 366 -16.84 8.20 -12.94
N ARG A 367 -15.60 8.39 -12.51
CA ARG A 367 -14.42 7.68 -12.99
C ARG A 367 -13.97 6.55 -12.06
N ASN A 368 -14.66 6.34 -10.94
CA ASN A 368 -14.27 5.42 -9.87
C ASN A 368 -12.84 5.71 -9.35
N GLU A 369 -12.47 6.97 -9.27
CA GLU A 369 -11.15 7.40 -8.82
C GLU A 369 -11.14 7.66 -7.32
N ILE A 370 -10.14 7.09 -6.64
CA ILE A 370 -9.91 7.19 -5.20
C ILE A 370 -8.49 7.65 -4.89
N ILE A 371 -8.31 8.13 -3.67
CA ILE A 371 -7.01 8.22 -3.00
C ILE A 371 -7.05 7.40 -1.71
N ILE A 372 -5.88 6.93 -1.25
CA ILE A 372 -5.74 6.31 0.07
C ILE A 372 -5.48 7.43 1.08
N THR A 373 -6.32 7.51 2.11
CA THR A 373 -6.20 8.57 3.14
C THR A 373 -5.56 8.07 4.43
N GLY A 374 -5.46 6.76 4.61
CA GLY A 374 -4.81 6.20 5.79
C GLY A 374 -5.25 4.79 6.11
N ARG A 375 -5.26 4.49 7.42
CA ARG A 375 -5.70 3.20 7.95
C ARG A 375 -6.60 3.39 9.16
N THR A 376 -7.60 2.53 9.32
CA THR A 376 -8.55 2.57 10.46
C THR A 376 -7.86 2.53 11.82
N LYS A 377 -6.71 1.87 11.93
CA LYS A 377 -5.90 1.76 13.17
C LYS A 377 -4.75 2.77 13.27
N HIS A 378 -4.49 3.55 12.23
CA HIS A 378 -3.46 4.61 12.22
C HIS A 378 -4.10 6.01 12.15
N TYR A 379 -5.01 6.20 13.02
CA TYR A 379 -5.82 7.39 13.16
C TYR A 379 -5.58 7.93 14.57
N MET A 380 -5.30 9.21 14.71
CA MET A 380 -5.13 9.83 16.01
C MET A 380 -6.44 10.52 16.40
N ASN A 381 -6.99 10.12 17.51
CA ASN A 381 -8.15 10.73 18.11
C ASN A 381 -8.07 10.55 19.63
N LEU A 382 -7.67 11.60 20.35
CA LEU A 382 -7.58 11.61 21.81
C LEU A 382 -8.81 12.28 22.43
N CYS A 383 -9.31 13.31 21.79
CA CYS A 383 -10.34 14.17 22.31
C CYS A 383 -11.35 14.68 21.26
N GLY A 384 -11.24 14.23 20.00
CA GLY A 384 -12.13 14.64 18.92
C GLY A 384 -11.43 15.21 17.69
N GLU A 385 -10.09 15.30 17.71
CA GLU A 385 -9.28 15.91 16.65
C GLU A 385 -9.27 15.17 15.32
N HIS A 386 -9.69 13.93 15.29
CA HIS A 386 -9.88 13.12 14.08
C HIS A 386 -8.76 13.24 13.01
N LEU A 387 -7.47 13.12 13.43
CA LEU A 387 -6.33 13.20 12.51
C LEU A 387 -6.15 11.92 11.70
N SER A 388 -6.39 12.01 10.40
CA SER A 388 -6.09 10.93 9.46
C SER A 388 -4.58 10.85 9.16
N GLN A 389 -4.14 9.72 8.63
CA GLN A 389 -2.77 9.57 8.17
C GLN A 389 -2.44 10.56 7.04
N GLU A 390 -3.42 10.93 6.21
CA GLU A 390 -3.27 11.97 5.18
C GLU A 390 -2.92 13.33 5.79
N ASN A 391 -3.66 13.75 6.84
CA ASN A 391 -3.38 14.99 7.56
C ASN A 391 -1.95 14.99 8.11
N MET A 392 -1.54 13.90 8.77
CA MET A 392 -0.21 13.77 9.37
C MET A 392 0.91 13.81 8.31
N ASN A 393 0.78 13.05 7.23
CA ASN A 393 1.76 13.04 6.13
C ASN A 393 1.87 14.43 5.49
N ARG A 394 0.74 15.10 5.28
CA ARG A 394 0.72 16.42 4.64
C ARG A 394 1.30 17.51 5.53
N ALA A 395 1.03 17.47 6.83
CA ALA A 395 1.63 18.41 7.78
C ALA A 395 3.16 18.28 7.83
N ILE A 396 3.68 17.05 7.85
CA ILE A 396 5.13 16.78 7.79
C ILE A 396 5.73 17.26 6.45
N GLU A 397 5.07 16.99 5.31
CA GLU A 397 5.55 17.49 4.00
C GLU A 397 5.64 19.01 3.96
N LEU A 398 4.61 19.70 4.44
CA LEU A 398 4.59 21.16 4.45
C LEU A 398 5.66 21.73 5.39
N MET A 399 5.80 21.19 6.60
CA MET A 399 6.86 21.55 7.54
C MET A 399 8.24 21.34 6.92
N ALA A 400 8.48 20.17 6.29
CA ALA A 400 9.76 19.87 5.64
C ALA A 400 10.05 20.82 4.47
N THR A 401 9.02 21.23 3.74
CA THR A 401 9.12 22.21 2.64
C THR A 401 9.46 23.61 3.17
N ASP A 402 8.76 24.06 4.22
CA ASP A 402 8.99 25.37 4.83
C ASP A 402 10.43 25.51 5.36
N LEU A 403 10.96 24.43 5.95
CA LEU A 403 12.28 24.39 6.55
C LEU A 403 13.38 23.90 5.61
N ASN A 404 13.02 23.50 4.38
CA ASN A 404 13.93 22.96 3.35
C ASN A 404 14.78 21.78 3.84
N ILE A 405 14.16 20.82 4.54
CA ILE A 405 14.77 19.62 5.10
C ILE A 405 14.20 18.34 4.48
N ASP A 406 14.88 17.20 4.70
CA ASP A 406 14.43 15.87 4.28
C ASP A 406 13.98 15.03 5.47
N VAL A 407 12.66 14.88 5.66
CA VAL A 407 12.08 13.99 6.67
C VAL A 407 11.81 12.63 6.06
N ARG A 408 12.47 11.59 6.55
CA ARG A 408 12.37 10.23 5.99
C ARG A 408 11.35 9.35 6.68
N GLU A 409 11.29 9.45 8.01
CA GLU A 409 10.33 8.71 8.82
C GLU A 409 9.76 9.61 9.90
N PHE A 410 8.57 9.27 10.35
CA PHE A 410 7.99 9.87 11.53
C PHE A 410 6.96 8.95 12.15
N THR A 411 6.69 9.17 13.42
CA THR A 411 5.57 8.59 14.15
C THR A 411 5.10 9.55 15.21
N LEU A 412 3.85 9.38 15.65
CA LEU A 412 3.32 10.15 16.75
C LEU A 412 2.56 9.29 17.75
N THR A 413 2.38 9.83 18.93
CA THR A 413 1.53 9.29 20.00
C THR A 413 0.82 10.40 20.72
N GLY A 414 -0.33 10.08 21.30
CA GLY A 414 -0.96 10.93 22.30
C GLY A 414 -0.34 10.73 23.68
N VAL A 415 -0.18 11.80 24.41
CA VAL A 415 0.29 11.79 25.80
C VAL A 415 -0.62 12.67 26.68
N GLU A 416 -0.73 12.30 27.96
CA GLU A 416 -1.33 13.21 28.93
C GLU A 416 -0.39 14.37 29.21
N HIS A 417 -0.92 15.57 29.31
CA HIS A 417 -0.21 16.80 29.59
C HIS A 417 -1.06 17.74 30.45
N GLU A 418 -0.63 18.06 31.66
CA GLU A 418 -1.30 19.00 32.59
C GLU A 418 -2.82 18.77 32.74
N SER A 419 -3.27 17.54 32.92
CA SER A 419 -4.69 17.11 32.98
C SER A 419 -5.47 17.20 31.65
N MET A 420 -4.76 17.43 30.53
CA MET A 420 -5.27 17.47 29.17
C MET A 420 -4.41 16.57 28.26
N PHE A 421 -4.33 16.86 26.98
CA PHE A 421 -3.62 16.05 26.01
C PHE A 421 -2.53 16.84 25.29
N ALA A 422 -1.49 16.12 24.82
CA ALA A 422 -0.51 16.64 23.87
C ALA A 422 -0.23 15.58 22.79
N HIS A 423 0.15 16.05 21.60
CA HIS A 423 0.72 15.21 20.57
C HIS A 423 2.23 15.18 20.72
N ARG A 424 2.82 13.98 20.76
CA ARG A 424 4.27 13.81 20.73
C ARG A 424 4.68 13.16 19.42
N TRP A 425 5.48 13.90 18.65
CA TRP A 425 5.99 13.50 17.36
C TRP A 425 7.46 13.09 17.47
N TYR A 426 7.82 11.99 16.84
CA TYR A 426 9.18 11.53 16.66
C TYR A 426 9.52 11.64 15.18
N ILE A 427 10.54 12.43 14.83
CA ILE A 427 10.89 12.74 13.45
C ILE A 427 12.26 12.20 13.11
N GLY A 428 12.34 11.39 12.04
CA GLY A 428 13.57 10.87 11.45
C GLY A 428 14.09 11.84 10.39
N CYS A 429 15.06 12.68 10.77
CA CYS A 429 15.68 13.66 9.89
C CYS A 429 17.20 13.67 10.10
N ASN A 430 17.96 13.81 9.02
CA ASN A 430 19.43 13.90 9.08
C ASN A 430 19.92 15.34 8.89
N ASP A 431 19.03 16.24 8.46
CA ASP A 431 19.31 17.68 8.38
C ASP A 431 19.17 18.32 9.76
N PRO A 432 19.85 19.44 10.04
CA PRO A 432 19.64 20.20 11.28
C PRO A 432 18.17 20.64 11.38
N LEU A 433 17.50 20.28 12.45
CA LEU A 433 16.10 20.61 12.70
C LEU A 433 15.93 21.01 14.18
N ASP A 434 15.44 22.22 14.41
CA ASP A 434 15.01 22.66 15.74
C ASP A 434 13.65 22.02 16.08
N PRO A 435 13.56 21.23 17.17
CA PRO A 435 12.32 20.61 17.58
C PRO A 435 11.18 21.59 17.87
N ILE A 436 11.49 22.78 18.36
CA ILE A 436 10.49 23.82 18.68
C ILE A 436 9.90 24.37 17.39
N GLU A 437 10.75 24.75 16.44
CA GLU A 437 10.31 25.25 15.13
C GLU A 437 9.53 24.20 14.36
N ALA A 438 9.95 22.93 14.42
CA ALA A 438 9.23 21.82 13.82
C ALA A 438 7.83 21.66 14.42
N ALA A 439 7.70 21.73 15.75
CA ALA A 439 6.43 21.66 16.45
C ALA A 439 5.46 22.76 16.03
N GLU A 440 5.95 24.02 15.99
CA GLU A 440 5.16 25.17 15.56
C GLU A 440 4.64 25.04 14.12
N ARG A 441 5.48 24.54 13.20
CA ARG A 441 5.08 24.31 11.79
C ARG A 441 4.07 23.20 11.66
N ILE A 442 4.27 22.08 12.35
CA ILE A 442 3.32 20.96 12.35
C ILE A 442 1.97 21.41 12.90
N ASP A 443 1.96 22.08 14.04
CA ASP A 443 0.74 22.60 14.68
C ASP A 443 -0.03 23.55 13.75
N TYR A 444 0.67 24.49 13.14
CA TYR A 444 0.10 25.43 12.17
C TYR A 444 -0.54 24.69 10.99
N HIS A 445 0.21 23.77 10.35
CA HIS A 445 -0.30 23.06 9.18
C HIS A 445 -1.47 22.12 9.52
N LEU A 446 -1.43 21.44 10.66
CA LEU A 446 -2.56 20.63 11.11
C LEU A 446 -3.81 21.46 11.35
N GLY A 447 -3.68 22.64 11.94
CA GLY A 447 -4.80 23.57 12.13
C GLY A 447 -5.40 24.10 10.84
N VAL A 448 -4.61 24.14 9.74
CA VAL A 448 -5.10 24.50 8.40
C VAL A 448 -5.76 23.30 7.69
N LEU A 449 -5.21 22.09 7.89
CA LEU A 449 -5.63 20.87 7.19
C LEU A 449 -6.85 20.19 7.80
N ASN A 450 -7.13 20.42 9.09
CA ASN A 450 -8.15 19.71 9.83
C ASN A 450 -8.87 20.64 10.80
N ASP A 451 -10.17 20.84 10.56
CA ASP A 451 -11.01 21.74 11.35
C ASP A 451 -11.26 21.22 12.76
N ASP A 452 -11.42 19.88 12.93
CA ASP A 452 -11.60 19.26 14.24
C ASP A 452 -10.32 19.43 15.08
N TYR A 453 -9.15 19.17 14.49
CA TYR A 453 -7.87 19.45 15.16
C TYR A 453 -7.77 20.91 15.61
N ARG A 454 -8.15 21.85 14.77
CA ARG A 454 -8.10 23.28 15.10
C ARG A 454 -8.98 23.62 16.31
N VAL A 455 -10.15 23.00 16.42
CA VAL A 455 -11.05 23.17 17.57
C VAL A 455 -10.43 22.56 18.81
N GLU A 456 -10.04 21.29 18.74
CA GLU A 456 -9.49 20.56 19.88
C GLU A 456 -8.13 21.12 20.34
N ARG A 457 -7.37 21.74 19.44
CA ARG A 457 -6.11 22.42 19.78
C ARG A 457 -6.32 23.58 20.75
N ILE A 458 -7.49 24.22 20.71
CA ILE A 458 -7.87 25.28 21.63
C ILE A 458 -8.43 24.67 22.93
N GLU A 459 -9.23 23.62 22.84
CA GLU A 459 -10.01 23.11 23.95
C GLU A 459 -9.27 22.04 24.77
N ALA A 460 -8.62 21.09 24.15
CA ALA A 460 -8.11 19.89 24.82
C ALA A 460 -6.64 19.54 24.51
N ILE A 461 -6.11 19.84 23.32
CA ILE A 461 -4.70 19.57 22.97
C ILE A 461 -3.86 20.78 23.38
N ARG A 462 -3.12 20.67 24.45
CA ARG A 462 -2.36 21.81 25.02
C ARG A 462 -0.99 22.01 24.38
N ASP A 463 -0.39 20.95 23.85
CA ASP A 463 0.98 21.00 23.38
C ASP A 463 1.21 20.09 22.17
N VAL A 464 2.16 20.48 21.31
CA VAL A 464 2.72 19.64 20.26
C VAL A 464 4.22 19.52 20.52
N GLN A 465 4.66 18.34 20.88
CA GLN A 465 6.04 18.05 21.24
C GLN A 465 6.72 17.34 20.08
N VAL A 466 7.97 17.71 19.79
CA VAL A 466 8.77 17.09 18.74
C VAL A 466 10.10 16.60 19.32
N GLU A 467 10.45 15.37 18.99
CA GLU A 467 11.77 14.78 19.24
C GLU A 467 12.38 14.40 17.87
N VAL A 468 13.61 14.84 17.62
CA VAL A 468 14.31 14.62 16.34
C VAL A 468 15.40 13.59 16.54
N TYR A 469 15.43 12.60 15.67
CA TYR A 469 16.42 11.53 15.63
C TYR A 469 16.99 11.34 14.23
N PRO A 470 18.24 10.87 14.08
CA PRO A 470 18.72 10.40 12.78
C PRO A 470 17.77 9.35 12.20
N SER A 471 17.49 9.42 10.90
CA SER A 471 16.58 8.48 10.22
C SER A 471 16.96 7.02 10.42
N GLN A 472 18.27 6.75 10.60
CA GLN A 472 18.79 5.40 10.86
C GLN A 472 18.23 4.76 12.14
N VAL A 473 17.90 5.55 13.16
CA VAL A 473 17.32 5.06 14.43
C VAL A 473 15.99 4.33 14.19
N PHE A 474 15.18 4.83 13.25
CA PHE A 474 13.91 4.19 12.87
C PHE A 474 14.15 2.85 12.15
N TYR A 475 15.13 2.80 11.26
CA TYR A 475 15.45 1.58 10.51
C TYR A 475 16.07 0.51 11.41
N ASP A 476 16.97 0.89 12.31
CA ASP A 476 17.59 -0.02 13.29
C ASP A 476 16.54 -0.61 14.25
N TYR A 477 15.56 0.20 14.67
CA TYR A 477 14.42 -0.31 15.45
C TYR A 477 13.59 -1.34 14.68
N MET A 478 13.31 -1.07 13.40
CA MET A 478 12.59 -2.02 12.55
C MET A 478 13.39 -3.32 12.38
N GLU A 479 14.71 -3.25 12.19
CA GLU A 479 15.59 -4.41 12.12
C GLU A 479 15.55 -5.22 13.42
N LYS A 480 15.66 -4.56 14.58
CA LYS A 480 15.52 -5.20 15.90
C LYS A 480 14.17 -5.92 16.05
N CYS A 481 13.11 -5.37 15.47
CA CYS A 481 11.78 -5.99 15.46
C CYS A 481 11.60 -7.08 14.38
N GLY A 482 12.67 -7.44 13.64
CA GLY A 482 12.60 -8.40 12.53
C GLY A 482 11.82 -7.90 11.31
N LYS A 483 11.67 -6.58 11.17
CA LYS A 483 10.85 -5.93 10.13
C LYS A 483 11.70 -5.20 9.10
N VAL A 484 12.58 -5.90 8.43
CA VAL A 484 13.43 -5.36 7.34
C VAL A 484 12.87 -5.77 5.99
N GLY A 485 12.95 -4.86 5.00
CA GLY A 485 12.57 -5.13 3.61
C GLY A 485 11.27 -4.45 3.14
N SER A 486 10.96 -4.63 1.86
CA SER A 486 9.98 -3.86 1.09
C SER A 486 8.55 -3.83 1.62
N GLN A 487 8.17 -4.80 2.47
CA GLN A 487 6.84 -4.88 3.07
C GLN A 487 6.75 -4.18 4.43
N ASN A 488 7.88 -3.81 5.03
CA ASN A 488 7.91 -3.29 6.38
C ASN A 488 7.95 -1.76 6.37
N LYS A 489 7.09 -1.14 7.19
CA LYS A 489 6.87 0.29 7.28
C LYS A 489 6.84 0.70 8.73
N PHE A 490 7.40 1.87 9.05
CA PHE A 490 7.26 2.41 10.39
C PHE A 490 5.81 2.90 10.59
N PRO A 491 5.12 2.49 11.68
CA PRO A 491 3.75 2.92 11.96
C PRO A 491 3.67 4.44 12.18
N ARG A 492 2.70 5.12 11.57
CA ARG A 492 2.52 6.56 11.74
C ARG A 492 1.97 6.94 13.10
N VAL A 493 1.24 6.02 13.75
CA VAL A 493 0.75 6.20 15.13
C VAL A 493 1.21 5.00 15.97
N LEU A 494 1.84 5.28 17.11
CA LEU A 494 2.21 4.28 18.10
C LEU A 494 1.30 4.39 19.32
N ARG A 495 0.79 3.24 19.78
CA ARG A 495 -0.09 3.13 20.96
C ARG A 495 0.35 1.98 21.86
N ASN A 496 0.00 2.07 23.14
CA ASN A 496 0.16 1.00 24.12
C ASN A 496 1.59 0.39 24.14
N SER A 497 1.71 -0.93 24.20
CA SER A 497 3.00 -1.62 24.29
C SER A 497 4.01 -1.26 23.22
N LYS A 498 3.57 -0.95 21.98
CA LYS A 498 4.47 -0.52 20.90
C LYS A 498 5.13 0.81 21.18
N MET A 499 4.40 1.71 21.84
CA MET A 499 4.96 2.99 22.27
C MET A 499 5.95 2.80 23.40
N ASP A 500 5.66 1.89 24.32
CA ASP A 500 6.57 1.57 25.43
C ASP A 500 7.85 0.92 24.93
N ASP A 501 7.73 0.00 23.96
CA ASP A 501 8.88 -0.62 23.29
C ASP A 501 9.74 0.41 22.55
N TRP A 502 9.11 1.33 21.82
CA TRP A 502 9.80 2.42 21.13
C TRP A 502 10.53 3.34 22.12
N LYS A 503 9.85 3.81 23.16
CA LYS A 503 10.46 4.62 24.23
C LYS A 503 11.64 3.90 24.91
N SER A 504 11.48 2.62 25.20
CA SER A 504 12.54 1.80 25.78
C SER A 504 13.75 1.69 24.85
N TYR A 505 13.50 1.55 23.56
CA TYR A 505 14.57 1.55 22.55
C TYR A 505 15.28 2.90 22.49
N LEU A 506 14.55 4.01 22.45
CA LEU A 506 15.13 5.35 22.43
C LEU A 506 16.03 5.63 23.64
N LYS A 507 15.66 5.15 24.84
CA LYS A 507 16.53 5.25 26.03
C LYS A 507 17.88 4.59 25.80
N THR A 508 17.90 3.42 25.13
CA THR A 508 19.17 2.75 24.79
C THR A 508 19.99 3.54 23.77
N VAL A 509 19.34 4.22 22.83
CA VAL A 509 20.01 5.09 21.84
C VAL A 509 20.62 6.32 22.50
N ASN A 510 19.91 6.90 23.47
CA ASN A 510 20.36 8.09 24.21
C ASN A 510 21.37 7.79 25.32
N GLY A 511 21.70 6.52 25.57
CA GLY A 511 22.62 6.12 26.63
C GLY A 511 22.02 6.23 28.05
N GLU A 512 20.71 6.29 28.16
CA GLU A 512 19.95 6.28 29.40
C GLU A 512 19.64 4.83 29.78
N CYS A 513 20.54 4.18 30.52
CA CYS A 513 20.34 2.84 31.10
C CYS A 513 19.85 2.93 32.54
#